data_9df4a6be89e234bfe6a32721f4638cbc
#
_entry.id   9df4a6be89e234bfe6a32721f4638cbc
#
_cell.length_a   1.000
_cell.length_b   1.000
_cell.length_c   1.000
_cell.angle_alpha   90.00
_cell.angle_beta   90.00
_cell.angle_gamma   90.00
#
_symmetry.space_group_name_H-M   'P 1'
#
loop_
_entity.id
_entity.type
_entity.pdbx_description
1 polymer ?
#
loop_
_entity_poly.entity_id
_entity_poly.type
_entity_poly.pdbx_seq_one_letter_code
_entity_poly.pdbx_strand_id
1 'polypeptide(L)'
;FVLNFPLYASVEEILVGVNEDAEVKKVENLFPNEGKIVFYGTSITQGGCASRPGMSYTQIISRHLGYECLNFGFSGNGKGHIEVAQILSTIENVKMFILDYEANVEFTRLKSTLKPFVAELRKKYPTVPIFIISKIIFSSETHFSKDAEEECMIRSYQEEFVKTCSIFDKNIYY
;
A
#
# COMPACT_ATOMS: atom_id res chain seq x y z
N PHE A 1 6.17 13.62 -21.38
CA PHE A 1 4.96 13.52 -20.53
C PHE A 1 4.79 12.11 -20.01
N VAL A 2 4.02 11.95 -18.95
CA VAL A 2 3.72 10.65 -18.34
C VAL A 2 2.25 10.33 -18.55
N LEU A 3 1.96 9.14 -19.06
CA LEU A 3 0.61 8.60 -19.19
C LEU A 3 0.32 7.68 -18.01
N ASN A 4 -0.74 7.97 -17.26
CA ASN A 4 -1.21 7.12 -16.18
C ASN A 4 -2.44 6.34 -16.61
N PHE A 5 -2.43 5.03 -16.38
CA PHE A 5 -3.54 4.15 -16.73
C PHE A 5 -4.66 4.17 -15.69
N PRO A 6 -5.89 3.73 -16.07
CA PRO A 6 -7.00 3.57 -15.14
C PRO A 6 -6.62 2.70 -13.95
N LEU A 7 -7.18 3.03 -12.77
CA LEU A 7 -6.88 2.33 -11.52
C LEU A 7 -7.73 1.07 -11.33
N TYR A 8 -8.85 0.94 -12.04
CA TYR A 8 -9.84 -0.14 -11.91
C TYR A 8 -10.18 -0.85 -13.23
N ALA A 9 -9.81 -0.27 -14.37
CA ALA A 9 -10.03 -0.87 -15.67
C ALA A 9 -8.72 -1.40 -16.24
N SER A 10 -8.77 -2.54 -16.90
CA SER A 10 -7.63 -3.06 -17.67
C SER A 10 -7.43 -2.23 -18.93
N VAL A 11 -6.21 -2.22 -19.42
CA VAL A 11 -5.82 -1.63 -20.71
C VAL A 11 -5.39 -2.77 -21.61
N GLU A 12 -6.11 -2.98 -22.71
CA GLU A 12 -5.83 -4.06 -23.66
C GLU A 12 -4.78 -3.67 -24.69
N GLU A 13 -4.83 -2.42 -25.14
CA GLU A 13 -3.93 -1.91 -26.17
C GLU A 13 -3.62 -0.44 -25.98
N ILE A 14 -2.40 -0.03 -26.34
CA ILE A 14 -1.96 1.36 -26.35
C ILE A 14 -1.33 1.64 -27.71
N LEU A 15 -1.91 2.59 -28.44
CA LEU A 15 -1.36 3.08 -29.67
C LEU A 15 -0.83 4.50 -29.47
N VAL A 16 0.44 4.72 -29.81
CA VAL A 16 1.07 6.03 -29.71
C VAL A 16 1.43 6.51 -31.11
N GLY A 17 0.76 7.55 -31.57
CA GLY A 17 1.09 8.21 -32.82
C GLY A 17 2.27 9.15 -32.63
N VAL A 18 3.28 9.00 -33.47
CA VAL A 18 4.47 9.86 -33.52
C VAL A 18 4.72 10.31 -34.95
N ASN A 19 5.46 11.39 -35.13
CA ASN A 19 5.90 11.83 -36.46
C ASN A 19 6.84 10.78 -37.07
N GLU A 20 6.93 10.74 -38.40
CA GLU A 20 7.76 9.74 -39.11
C GLU A 20 9.24 9.83 -38.75
N ASP A 21 9.74 10.99 -38.38
CA ASP A 21 11.11 11.26 -37.97
C ASP A 21 11.34 11.19 -36.46
N ALA A 22 10.30 10.84 -35.69
CA ALA A 22 10.40 10.77 -34.24
C ALA A 22 11.20 9.54 -33.78
N GLU A 23 12.11 9.77 -32.88
CA GLU A 23 12.86 8.71 -32.23
C GLU A 23 12.22 8.33 -30.90
N VAL A 24 11.79 7.08 -30.75
CA VAL A 24 11.23 6.53 -29.50
C VAL A 24 12.35 5.88 -28.71
N LYS A 25 12.63 6.40 -27.53
CA LYS A 25 13.68 5.88 -26.63
C LYS A 25 13.09 5.46 -25.30
N LYS A 26 13.73 4.46 -24.68
CA LYS A 26 13.47 4.13 -23.30
C LYS A 26 13.91 5.29 -22.41
N VAL A 27 13.07 5.67 -21.46
CA VAL A 27 13.44 6.64 -20.43
C VAL A 27 14.36 5.94 -19.43
N GLU A 28 15.55 6.49 -19.24
CA GLU A 28 16.46 6.10 -18.18
C GLU A 28 16.09 6.90 -16.92
N ASN A 29 16.05 6.25 -15.78
CA ASN A 29 15.82 6.90 -14.48
C ASN A 29 14.49 7.70 -14.40
N LEU A 30 13.37 7.01 -14.62
CA LEU A 30 12.04 7.62 -14.43
C LEU A 30 11.86 8.16 -13.00
N PHE A 31 12.47 7.51 -12.03
CA PHE A 31 12.47 7.91 -10.63
C PHE A 31 13.87 8.35 -10.20
N PRO A 32 14.03 9.54 -9.58
CA PRO A 32 15.33 10.05 -9.16
C PRO A 32 15.97 9.23 -8.04
N ASN A 33 15.18 8.52 -7.24
CA ASN A 33 15.66 7.69 -6.14
C ASN A 33 15.57 6.20 -6.47
N GLU A 34 16.63 5.47 -6.13
CA GLU A 34 16.68 4.03 -6.33
C GLU A 34 15.88 3.28 -5.26
N GLY A 35 15.16 2.25 -5.70
CA GLY A 35 14.37 1.37 -4.86
C GLY A 35 12.88 1.62 -4.93
N LYS A 36 12.14 0.84 -4.17
CA LYS A 36 10.68 0.75 -4.30
C LYS A 36 10.00 0.96 -2.96
N ILE A 37 8.89 1.70 -2.96
CA ILE A 37 7.95 1.74 -1.84
C ILE A 37 6.78 0.82 -2.20
N VAL A 38 6.52 -0.17 -1.36
CA VAL A 38 5.48 -1.19 -1.59
C VAL A 38 4.28 -0.88 -0.71
N PHE A 39 3.15 -0.61 -1.34
CA PHE A 39 1.86 -0.41 -0.68
C PHE A 39 1.01 -1.67 -0.81
N TYR A 40 0.52 -2.17 0.30
CA TYR A 40 -0.48 -3.22 0.35
C TYR A 40 -1.71 -2.71 1.07
N GLY A 41 -2.87 -2.85 0.44
CA GLY A 41 -4.08 -2.32 1.06
C GLY A 41 -5.37 -2.64 0.32
N THR A 42 -6.32 -1.74 0.43
CA THR A 42 -7.72 -1.88 0.03
C THR A 42 -8.03 -1.17 -1.29
N SER A 43 -9.31 -0.93 -1.55
CA SER A 43 -9.78 -0.05 -2.63
C SER A 43 -9.24 1.38 -2.50
N ILE A 44 -9.01 1.85 -1.29
CA ILE A 44 -8.43 3.18 -1.03
C ILE A 44 -6.99 3.22 -1.55
N THR A 45 -6.20 2.22 -1.23
CA THR A 45 -4.83 2.07 -1.72
C THR A 45 -4.80 1.89 -3.24
N GLN A 46 -5.69 1.07 -3.80
CA GLN A 46 -5.84 0.89 -5.24
C GLN A 46 -6.12 2.22 -5.96
N GLY A 47 -6.82 3.13 -5.30
CA GLY A 47 -7.14 4.46 -5.80
C GLY A 47 -8.62 4.66 -6.07
N GLY A 48 -9.49 3.95 -5.32
CA GLY A 48 -10.94 4.17 -5.32
C GLY A 48 -11.25 5.63 -5.01
N CYS A 49 -12.15 6.23 -5.78
CA CYS A 49 -12.54 7.65 -5.68
C CYS A 49 -11.41 8.65 -6.01
N ALA A 50 -10.26 8.23 -6.53
CA ALA A 50 -9.30 9.16 -7.10
C ALA A 50 -9.93 9.88 -8.30
N SER A 51 -9.76 11.20 -8.40
CA SER A 51 -10.41 12.03 -9.43
C SER A 51 -10.03 11.64 -10.85
N ARG A 52 -8.86 11.03 -11.04
CA ARG A 52 -8.33 10.54 -12.32
C ARG A 52 -7.12 9.65 -12.11
N PRO A 53 -6.68 8.88 -13.12
CA PRO A 53 -5.40 8.18 -13.10
C PRO A 53 -4.25 9.11 -12.71
N GLY A 54 -3.30 8.61 -11.94
CA GLY A 54 -2.20 9.42 -11.41
C GLY A 54 -2.49 10.16 -10.10
N MET A 55 -3.73 10.12 -9.61
CA MET A 55 -4.15 10.84 -8.40
C MET A 55 -4.49 9.93 -7.22
N SER A 56 -4.19 8.63 -7.27
CA SER A 56 -4.16 7.82 -6.06
C SER A 56 -3.07 8.34 -5.11
N TYR A 57 -3.29 8.22 -3.81
CA TYR A 57 -2.32 8.71 -2.84
C TYR A 57 -0.93 8.07 -3.02
N THR A 58 -0.88 6.81 -3.43
CA THR A 58 0.37 6.10 -3.72
C THR A 58 1.17 6.76 -4.85
N GLN A 59 0.49 7.19 -5.91
CA GLN A 59 1.11 7.90 -7.03
C GLN A 59 1.49 9.35 -6.69
N ILE A 60 0.73 10.00 -5.82
CA ILE A 60 1.09 11.32 -5.29
C ILE A 60 2.38 11.20 -4.47
N ILE A 61 2.47 10.22 -3.57
CA ILE A 61 3.66 9.94 -2.76
C ILE A 61 4.87 9.63 -3.66
N SER A 62 4.68 8.80 -4.71
CA SER A 62 5.73 8.48 -5.67
C SER A 62 6.35 9.74 -6.28
N ARG A 63 5.51 10.66 -6.76
CA ARG A 63 5.99 11.93 -7.35
C ARG A 63 6.69 12.83 -6.34
N HIS A 64 6.19 12.89 -5.10
CA HIS A 64 6.80 13.73 -4.05
C HIS A 64 8.12 13.18 -3.55
N LEU A 65 8.21 11.88 -3.37
CA LEU A 65 9.40 11.23 -2.83
C LEU A 65 10.40 10.80 -3.90
N GLY A 66 10.00 10.78 -5.17
CA GLY A 66 10.86 10.38 -6.27
C GLY A 66 11.22 8.89 -6.28
N TYR A 67 10.43 8.03 -5.65
CA TYR A 67 10.59 6.57 -5.67
C TYR A 67 9.53 5.91 -6.55
N GLU A 68 9.89 4.77 -7.13
CA GLU A 68 8.91 3.86 -7.69
C GLU A 68 7.98 3.36 -6.57
N CYS A 69 6.67 3.58 -6.72
CA CYS A 69 5.67 3.06 -5.80
C CYS A 69 4.91 1.91 -6.44
N LEU A 70 5.03 0.72 -5.85
CA LEU A 70 4.27 -0.46 -6.26
C LEU A 70 2.96 -0.52 -5.46
N ASN A 71 1.86 -0.48 -6.17
CA ASN A 71 0.53 -0.43 -5.58
C ASN A 71 -0.14 -1.81 -5.64
N PHE A 72 -0.24 -2.46 -4.48
CA PHE A 72 -0.95 -3.71 -4.25
C PHE A 72 -2.24 -3.45 -3.46
N GLY A 73 -3.02 -2.48 -3.89
CA GLY A 73 -4.37 -2.24 -3.39
C GLY A 73 -5.36 -3.19 -4.05
N PHE A 74 -6.14 -3.91 -3.24
CA PHE A 74 -7.14 -4.88 -3.69
C PHE A 74 -8.50 -4.54 -3.12
N SER A 75 -9.38 -3.97 -3.96
CA SER A 75 -10.74 -3.60 -3.57
C SER A 75 -11.50 -4.78 -2.98
N GLY A 76 -11.97 -4.66 -1.73
CA GLY A 76 -12.68 -5.72 -1.00
C GLY A 76 -11.81 -6.94 -0.62
N ASN A 77 -10.58 -7.06 -1.12
CA ASN A 77 -9.74 -8.27 -1.02
C ASN A 77 -8.38 -8.08 -0.34
N GLY A 78 -7.96 -6.87 -0.06
CA GLY A 78 -6.79 -6.62 0.78
C GLY A 78 -7.12 -6.98 2.24
N LYS A 79 -6.90 -8.25 2.63
CA LYS A 79 -7.36 -8.82 3.92
C LYS A 79 -6.25 -9.53 4.71
N GLY A 80 -5.00 -9.19 4.44
CA GLY A 80 -3.86 -9.75 5.16
C GLY A 80 -3.57 -11.22 4.83
N HIS A 81 -3.83 -11.68 3.59
CA HIS A 81 -3.52 -13.03 3.17
C HIS A 81 -2.02 -13.26 3.15
N ILE A 82 -1.58 -14.36 3.77
CA ILE A 82 -0.16 -14.68 3.90
C ILE A 82 0.53 -14.89 2.54
N GLU A 83 -0.21 -15.41 1.57
CA GLU A 83 0.27 -15.62 0.20
C GLU A 83 0.68 -14.30 -0.47
N VAL A 84 -0.03 -13.21 -0.14
CA VAL A 84 0.34 -11.88 -0.63
C VAL A 84 1.64 -11.42 0.04
N ALA A 85 1.81 -11.62 1.35
CA ALA A 85 3.07 -11.29 2.02
C ALA A 85 4.26 -12.06 1.41
N GLN A 86 4.06 -13.34 1.06
CA GLN A 86 5.05 -14.16 0.36
C GLN A 86 5.42 -13.56 -1.01
N ILE A 87 4.42 -13.14 -1.79
CA ILE A 87 4.66 -12.47 -3.07
C ILE A 87 5.40 -11.14 -2.86
N LEU A 88 4.97 -10.31 -1.92
CA LEU A 88 5.65 -9.04 -1.63
C LEU A 88 7.09 -9.26 -1.18
N SER A 89 7.38 -10.37 -0.53
CA SER A 89 8.75 -10.74 -0.14
C SER A 89 9.64 -11.08 -1.36
N THR A 90 9.10 -11.38 -2.53
CA THR A 90 9.90 -11.61 -3.74
C THR A 90 10.38 -10.34 -4.43
N ILE A 91 9.75 -9.20 -4.14
CA ILE A 91 10.11 -7.90 -4.71
C ILE A 91 11.53 -7.55 -4.25
N GLU A 92 12.36 -7.07 -5.16
CA GLU A 92 13.73 -6.66 -4.84
C GLU A 92 13.86 -5.15 -4.66
N ASN A 93 14.89 -4.74 -3.90
CA ASN A 93 15.26 -3.36 -3.64
C ASN A 93 14.12 -2.55 -2.99
N VAL A 94 13.40 -3.17 -2.05
CA VAL A 94 12.35 -2.48 -1.28
C VAL A 94 13.00 -1.56 -0.24
N LYS A 95 12.53 -0.32 -0.19
CA LYS A 95 12.94 0.70 0.79
C LYS A 95 11.92 0.88 1.91
N MET A 96 10.67 0.51 1.68
CA MET A 96 9.60 0.70 2.65
C MET A 96 8.39 -0.17 2.28
N PHE A 97 7.74 -0.74 3.28
CA PHE A 97 6.40 -1.34 3.17
C PHE A 97 5.37 -0.47 3.88
N ILE A 98 4.21 -0.30 3.25
CA ILE A 98 3.06 0.39 3.82
C ILE A 98 1.88 -0.57 3.79
N LEU A 99 1.37 -0.93 4.97
CA LEU A 99 0.26 -1.87 5.16
C LEU A 99 -1.00 -1.08 5.54
N ASP A 100 -1.92 -0.95 4.59
CA ASP A 100 -3.15 -0.14 4.66
C ASP A 100 -4.38 -1.01 4.34
N TYR A 101 -4.55 -2.14 5.06
CA TYR A 101 -5.64 -3.07 4.75
C TYR A 101 -6.77 -3.14 5.79
N GLU A 102 -6.70 -2.30 6.82
CA GLU A 102 -7.70 -2.22 7.90
C GLU A 102 -9.12 -2.10 7.37
N ALA A 103 -9.36 -1.24 6.38
CA ALA A 103 -10.71 -0.94 5.89
C ALA A 103 -11.47 -2.13 5.25
N ASN A 104 -10.80 -3.27 5.02
CA ASN A 104 -11.42 -4.48 4.47
C ASN A 104 -11.58 -5.61 5.50
N VAL A 105 -11.23 -5.40 6.76
CA VAL A 105 -11.18 -6.45 7.77
C VAL A 105 -11.87 -6.04 9.06
N GLU A 106 -12.49 -7.01 9.71
CA GLU A 106 -12.96 -6.92 11.07
C GLU A 106 -11.82 -7.20 12.06
N PHE A 107 -12.01 -6.86 13.33
CA PHE A 107 -11.01 -7.01 14.39
C PHE A 107 -10.39 -8.42 14.46
N THR A 108 -11.23 -9.45 14.41
CA THR A 108 -10.77 -10.85 14.49
C THR A 108 -9.84 -11.23 13.33
N ARG A 109 -10.16 -10.76 12.12
CA ARG A 109 -9.34 -10.98 10.94
C ARG A 109 -8.03 -10.24 11.02
N LEU A 110 -8.03 -8.94 11.37
CA LEU A 110 -6.81 -8.17 11.55
C LEU A 110 -5.88 -8.83 12.57
N LYS A 111 -6.43 -9.18 13.73
CA LYS A 111 -5.69 -9.82 14.83
C LYS A 111 -5.02 -11.13 14.39
N SER A 112 -5.69 -11.90 13.54
CA SER A 112 -5.14 -13.19 13.06
C SER A 112 -4.11 -13.03 11.93
N THR A 113 -4.13 -11.93 11.19
CA THR A 113 -3.32 -11.77 9.97
C THR A 113 -2.12 -10.83 10.12
N LEU A 114 -2.21 -9.78 10.94
CA LEU A 114 -1.19 -8.73 10.99
C LEU A 114 0.18 -9.27 11.41
N LYS A 115 0.24 -10.01 12.50
CA LYS A 115 1.51 -10.57 13.01
C LYS A 115 2.16 -11.56 12.01
N PRO A 116 1.45 -12.56 11.46
CA PRO A 116 2.01 -13.44 10.44
C PRO A 116 2.47 -12.70 9.19
N PHE A 117 1.72 -11.70 8.73
CA PHE A 117 2.06 -10.90 7.55
C PHE A 117 3.38 -10.16 7.74
N VAL A 118 3.52 -9.43 8.85
CA VAL A 118 4.76 -8.71 9.19
C VAL A 118 5.92 -9.69 9.36
N ALA A 119 5.71 -10.83 10.03
CA ALA A 119 6.74 -11.84 10.22
C ALA A 119 7.23 -12.42 8.88
N GLU A 120 6.34 -12.60 7.90
CA GLU A 120 6.74 -13.06 6.57
C GLU A 120 7.64 -12.06 5.87
N LEU A 121 7.28 -10.77 5.88
CA LEU A 121 8.12 -9.72 5.31
C LEU A 121 9.50 -9.65 5.99
N ARG A 122 9.53 -9.82 7.31
CA ARG A 122 10.78 -9.77 8.11
C ARG A 122 11.76 -10.90 7.81
N LYS A 123 11.31 -12.02 7.25
CA LYS A 123 12.23 -13.10 6.82
C LYS A 123 13.25 -12.61 5.79
N LYS A 124 12.85 -11.77 4.85
CA LYS A 124 13.73 -11.22 3.81
C LYS A 124 14.20 -9.80 4.12
N TYR A 125 13.36 -9.02 4.78
CA TYR A 125 13.56 -7.60 5.04
C TYR A 125 13.65 -7.29 6.54
N PRO A 126 14.71 -7.72 7.24
CA PRO A 126 14.80 -7.59 8.70
C PRO A 126 14.84 -6.13 9.19
N THR A 127 15.28 -5.19 8.34
CA THR A 127 15.48 -3.78 8.73
C THR A 127 14.74 -2.77 7.86
N VAL A 128 14.04 -3.20 6.81
CA VAL A 128 13.27 -2.29 5.98
C VAL A 128 12.09 -1.72 6.78
N PRO A 129 11.85 -0.40 6.77
CA PRO A 129 10.72 0.20 7.45
C PRO A 129 9.37 -0.41 7.02
N ILE A 130 8.55 -0.76 8.01
CA ILE A 130 7.16 -1.18 7.81
C ILE A 130 6.26 -0.19 8.53
N PHE A 131 5.38 0.45 7.78
CA PHE A 131 4.34 1.32 8.31
C PHE A 131 3.01 0.59 8.30
N ILE A 132 2.36 0.53 9.45
CA ILE A 132 0.99 0.07 9.61
C ILE A 132 0.12 1.32 9.68
N ILE A 133 -0.85 1.43 8.78
CA ILE A 133 -1.70 2.63 8.68
C ILE A 133 -3.13 2.23 9.03
N SER A 134 -3.73 2.97 9.96
CA SER A 134 -5.16 2.87 10.21
C SER A 134 -5.96 3.50 9.07
N LYS A 135 -7.15 2.98 8.83
CA LYS A 135 -8.06 3.57 7.84
C LYS A 135 -8.46 4.99 8.24
N ILE A 136 -8.89 5.77 7.26
CA ILE A 136 -9.52 7.06 7.50
C ILE A 136 -10.79 6.90 8.35
N ILE A 137 -11.11 7.90 9.16
CA ILE A 137 -12.35 7.92 9.94
C ILE A 137 -13.53 8.15 9.00
N PHE A 138 -14.46 7.21 9.00
CA PHE A 138 -15.72 7.34 8.24
C PHE A 138 -16.78 8.06 9.06
N SER A 139 -17.72 8.73 8.39
CA SER A 139 -18.82 9.42 9.06
C SER A 139 -19.70 8.48 9.90
N SER A 140 -19.82 7.21 9.52
CA SER A 140 -20.52 6.19 10.31
C SER A 140 -19.93 6.01 11.70
N GLU A 141 -18.61 6.11 11.85
CA GLU A 141 -17.91 5.99 13.14
C GLU A 141 -18.24 7.13 14.11
N THR A 142 -18.64 8.28 13.58
CA THR A 142 -19.03 9.45 14.41
C THR A 142 -20.49 9.43 14.83
N HIS A 143 -21.36 8.61 14.20
CA HIS A 143 -22.79 8.61 14.37
C HIS A 143 -23.36 7.30 14.95
N PHE A 144 -22.61 6.18 14.82
CA PHE A 144 -23.05 4.85 15.26
C PHE A 144 -22.03 4.24 16.24
N SER A 145 -22.45 4.12 17.51
CA SER A 145 -21.58 3.68 18.60
C SER A 145 -20.92 2.30 18.40
N LYS A 146 -21.62 1.35 17.75
CA LYS A 146 -21.07 -0.01 17.53
C LYS A 146 -19.90 -0.01 16.56
N ASP A 147 -20.01 0.73 15.47
CA ASP A 147 -18.94 0.85 14.48
C ASP A 147 -17.72 1.55 15.13
N ALA A 148 -17.98 2.59 15.91
CA ALA A 148 -16.94 3.33 16.63
C ALA A 148 -16.17 2.46 17.65
N GLU A 149 -16.87 1.57 18.37
CA GLU A 149 -16.25 0.66 19.34
C GLU A 149 -15.31 -0.34 18.67
N GLU A 150 -15.74 -0.99 17.58
CA GLU A 150 -14.90 -1.94 16.85
C GLU A 150 -13.67 -1.27 16.23
N GLU A 151 -13.85 -0.11 15.63
CA GLU A 151 -12.77 0.65 15.04
C GLU A 151 -11.74 1.14 16.07
N CYS A 152 -12.22 1.52 17.26
CA CYS A 152 -11.34 1.86 18.37
C CYS A 152 -10.51 0.64 18.82
N MET A 153 -11.13 -0.55 18.88
CA MET A 153 -10.43 -1.80 19.20
C MET A 153 -9.37 -2.14 18.14
N ILE A 154 -9.69 -1.97 16.87
CA ILE A 154 -8.76 -2.22 15.75
C ILE A 154 -7.54 -1.30 15.85
N ARG A 155 -7.74 0.00 15.99
CA ARG A 155 -6.65 0.99 16.10
C ARG A 155 -5.79 0.75 17.34
N SER A 156 -6.44 0.51 18.48
CA SER A 156 -5.73 0.20 19.73
C SER A 156 -4.87 -1.08 19.61
N TYR A 157 -5.37 -2.09 18.91
CA TYR A 157 -4.62 -3.31 18.65
C TYR A 157 -3.40 -3.07 17.75
N GLN A 158 -3.56 -2.28 16.68
CA GLN A 158 -2.44 -1.94 15.79
C GLN A 158 -1.36 -1.14 16.52
N GLU A 159 -1.76 -0.16 17.31
CA GLU A 159 -0.85 0.65 18.12
C GLU A 159 -0.08 -0.22 19.13
N GLU A 160 -0.78 -1.07 19.87
CA GLU A 160 -0.18 -1.99 20.86
C GLU A 160 0.73 -3.02 20.19
N PHE A 161 0.32 -3.55 19.02
CA PHE A 161 1.15 -4.45 18.22
C PHE A 161 2.48 -3.78 17.86
N VAL A 162 2.44 -2.54 17.34
CA VAL A 162 3.65 -1.81 16.99
C VAL A 162 4.49 -1.48 18.21
N LYS A 163 3.91 -1.03 19.33
CA LYS A 163 4.62 -0.80 20.59
C LYS A 163 5.36 -2.05 21.06
N THR A 164 4.68 -3.21 21.02
CA THR A 164 5.26 -4.48 21.42
C THR A 164 6.40 -4.90 20.49
N CYS A 165 6.19 -4.80 19.18
CA CYS A 165 7.22 -5.12 18.20
C CYS A 165 8.42 -4.20 18.29
N SER A 166 8.23 -2.90 18.56
CA SER A 166 9.29 -1.88 18.60
C SER A 166 10.32 -2.09 19.71
N ILE A 167 10.07 -3.01 20.65
CA ILE A 167 11.07 -3.42 21.65
C ILE A 167 12.28 -4.06 20.96
N PHE A 168 12.03 -4.88 19.92
CA PHE A 168 13.04 -5.68 19.22
C PHE A 168 13.25 -5.24 17.77
N ASP A 169 12.26 -4.57 17.16
CA ASP A 169 12.25 -4.10 15.77
C ASP A 169 12.07 -2.58 15.75
N LYS A 170 13.16 -1.86 15.52
CA LYS A 170 13.14 -0.38 15.48
C LYS A 170 12.63 0.20 14.17
N ASN A 171 12.28 -0.63 13.20
CA ASN A 171 11.84 -0.25 11.87
C ASN A 171 10.36 -0.62 11.61
N ILE A 172 9.54 -0.66 12.65
CA ILE A 172 8.09 -0.81 12.57
C ILE A 172 7.41 0.42 13.16
N TYR A 173 6.42 0.94 12.47
CA TYR A 173 5.78 2.23 12.78
C TYR A 173 4.26 2.13 12.64
N TYR A 174 3.56 2.97 13.43
CA TYR A 174 2.11 3.16 13.35
C TYR A 174 1.78 4.64 13.13
#